data_053e40197fd73803f5debc92fc2d18b7
#
_entry.id   053e40197fd73803f5debc92fc2d18b7
#
_cell.length_a   1.000
_cell.length_b   1.000
_cell.length_c   1.000
_cell.angle_alpha   90.00
_cell.angle_beta   90.00
_cell.angle_gamma   90.00
#
_symmetry.space_group_name_H-M   'P 1'
#
loop_
_entity.id
_entity.type
_entity.pdbx_description
1 polymer ?
#
loop_
_entity_poly.entity_id
_entity_poly.type
_entity_poly.pdbx_seq_one_letter_code
_entity_poly.pdbx_strand_id
1 'polypeptide(L)'
;FLGKSCDTLIYANGNALKYKANEEPLFDFHASVASIAEYIHNIKFKKFIHISTIDVYDNKTSIMKTKEDVNIDTNKLNIYGYHKYCAEEYVKHFCDNYLIFRLSGLVGKGLKKNAIYDFIHKNKKVMLSPETSINYINTRFIAETIFHIQDLGIDNQIFNLASKNTIKISDIENIIGVKTEYTKDAYLYVDNNQINTEKIGKYIKLSSSEEAIIEYFNSLK
;
A
#
# COMPACT_ATOMS: atom_id res chain seq x y z
N PHE A 1 -20.49 -9.12 -10.74
CA PHE A 1 -19.35 -9.25 -11.66
C PHE A 1 -18.99 -10.71 -11.98
N LEU A 2 -19.31 -11.68 -11.11
CA LEU A 2 -19.05 -13.09 -11.35
C LEU A 2 -19.72 -13.57 -12.65
N GLY A 3 -19.03 -14.39 -13.43
CA GLY A 3 -19.49 -14.89 -14.73
C GLY A 3 -19.27 -13.91 -15.89
N LYS A 4 -18.75 -12.70 -15.66
CA LYS A 4 -18.43 -11.72 -16.72
C LYS A 4 -17.03 -11.95 -17.28
N SER A 5 -16.70 -11.20 -18.35
CA SER A 5 -15.35 -11.19 -18.95
C SER A 5 -14.85 -9.76 -19.11
N CYS A 6 -13.53 -9.59 -19.08
CA CYS A 6 -12.84 -8.31 -19.33
C CYS A 6 -11.41 -8.59 -19.87
N ASP A 7 -10.79 -7.57 -20.44
CA ASP A 7 -9.38 -7.68 -20.82
C ASP A 7 -8.47 -7.60 -19.60
N THR A 8 -8.70 -6.63 -18.73
CA THR A 8 -7.92 -6.46 -17.49
C THR A 8 -8.85 -6.43 -16.29
N LEU A 9 -8.55 -7.27 -15.29
CA LEU A 9 -9.22 -7.26 -14.00
C LEU A 9 -8.30 -6.61 -12.96
N ILE A 10 -8.67 -5.43 -12.47
CA ILE A 10 -7.94 -4.75 -11.38
C ILE A 10 -8.60 -5.11 -10.05
N TYR A 11 -7.88 -5.86 -9.23
CA TYR A 11 -8.35 -6.24 -7.90
C TYR A 11 -7.74 -5.29 -6.84
N ALA A 12 -8.54 -4.31 -6.41
CA ALA A 12 -8.20 -3.33 -5.38
C ALA A 12 -9.08 -3.48 -4.13
N ASN A 13 -9.63 -4.67 -3.93
CA ASN A 13 -10.51 -5.02 -2.82
C ASN A 13 -9.73 -5.68 -1.67
N GLY A 14 -10.41 -6.08 -0.63
CA GLY A 14 -9.86 -6.74 0.54
C GLY A 14 -9.90 -5.87 1.79
N ASN A 15 -9.48 -6.45 2.92
CA ASN A 15 -9.35 -5.68 4.15
C ASN A 15 -8.16 -4.70 4.04
N ALA A 16 -8.36 -3.50 4.54
CA ALA A 16 -7.32 -2.48 4.65
C ALA A 16 -7.05 -2.07 6.10
N LEU A 17 -7.67 -2.73 7.09
CA LEU A 17 -7.58 -2.42 8.53
C LEU A 17 -6.69 -3.46 9.21
N LYS A 18 -5.42 -3.11 9.45
CA LYS A 18 -4.43 -4.02 10.07
C LYS A 18 -4.88 -4.52 11.45
N TYR A 19 -5.41 -3.62 12.28
CA TYR A 19 -5.89 -4.00 13.61
C TYR A 19 -7.00 -5.05 13.52
N LYS A 20 -7.92 -4.89 12.56
CA LYS A 20 -9.03 -5.83 12.36
C LYS A 20 -8.55 -7.22 11.92
N ALA A 21 -7.48 -7.28 11.13
CA ALA A 21 -6.87 -8.56 10.76
C ALA A 21 -6.36 -9.33 12.00
N ASN A 22 -5.79 -8.62 12.97
CA ASN A 22 -5.31 -9.23 14.22
C ASN A 22 -6.45 -9.66 15.14
N GLU A 23 -7.53 -8.89 15.21
CA GLU A 23 -8.72 -9.20 16.03
C GLU A 23 -9.59 -10.30 15.41
N GLU A 24 -9.74 -10.28 14.08
CA GLU A 24 -10.60 -11.18 13.30
C GLU A 24 -9.81 -11.83 12.14
N PRO A 25 -8.88 -12.77 12.42
CA PRO A 25 -8.02 -13.35 11.36
C PRO A 25 -8.79 -14.04 10.24
N LEU A 26 -9.88 -14.72 10.58
CA LEU A 26 -10.70 -15.42 9.58
C LEU A 26 -11.44 -14.45 8.66
N PHE A 27 -11.94 -13.33 9.20
CA PHE A 27 -12.50 -12.26 8.38
C PHE A 27 -11.48 -11.72 7.39
N ASP A 28 -10.26 -11.45 7.86
CA ASP A 28 -9.19 -10.92 7.00
C ASP A 28 -8.77 -11.94 5.93
N PHE A 29 -8.69 -13.22 6.28
CA PHE A 29 -8.42 -14.29 5.31
C PHE A 29 -9.48 -14.33 4.21
N HIS A 30 -10.76 -14.31 4.58
CA HIS A 30 -11.85 -14.28 3.60
C HIS A 30 -11.81 -13.03 2.72
N ALA A 31 -11.59 -11.85 3.31
CA ALA A 31 -11.56 -10.60 2.57
C ALA A 31 -10.33 -10.46 1.67
N SER A 32 -9.19 -11.04 2.03
CA SER A 32 -7.92 -10.84 1.32
C SER A 32 -7.53 -12.02 0.43
N VAL A 33 -7.73 -13.27 0.88
CA VAL A 33 -7.28 -14.48 0.17
C VAL A 33 -8.44 -15.17 -0.53
N ALA A 34 -9.50 -15.54 0.20
CA ALA A 34 -10.61 -16.29 -0.37
C ALA A 34 -11.34 -15.46 -1.45
N SER A 35 -11.54 -14.16 -1.22
CA SER A 35 -12.20 -13.30 -2.21
C SER A 35 -11.38 -13.15 -3.49
N ILE A 36 -10.04 -13.04 -3.43
CA ILE A 36 -9.22 -12.98 -4.64
C ILE A 36 -9.31 -14.29 -5.44
N ALA A 37 -9.30 -15.43 -4.75
CA ALA A 37 -9.51 -16.73 -5.37
C ALA A 37 -10.88 -16.81 -6.08
N GLU A 38 -11.93 -16.32 -5.43
CA GLU A 38 -13.27 -16.26 -6.02
C GLU A 38 -13.29 -15.47 -7.33
N TYR A 39 -12.66 -14.28 -7.37
CA TYR A 39 -12.61 -13.47 -8.59
C TYR A 39 -11.76 -14.11 -9.68
N ILE A 40 -10.61 -14.69 -9.35
CA ILE A 40 -9.72 -15.36 -10.33
C ILE A 40 -10.45 -16.50 -11.03
N HIS A 41 -11.22 -17.32 -10.29
CA HIS A 41 -11.86 -18.50 -10.86
C HIS A 41 -13.26 -18.24 -11.49
N ASN A 42 -13.88 -17.11 -11.20
CA ASN A 42 -15.25 -16.82 -11.67
C ASN A 42 -15.35 -15.67 -12.67
N ILE A 43 -14.25 -14.99 -12.99
CA ILE A 43 -14.21 -13.95 -14.02
C ILE A 43 -13.19 -14.35 -15.08
N LYS A 44 -13.54 -14.24 -16.35
CA LYS A 44 -12.60 -14.43 -17.45
C LYS A 44 -11.86 -13.14 -17.73
N PHE A 45 -10.54 -13.14 -17.66
CA PHE A 45 -9.69 -11.98 -17.93
C PHE A 45 -8.43 -12.42 -18.71
N LYS A 46 -7.78 -11.44 -19.39
CA LYS A 46 -6.49 -11.64 -20.06
C LYS A 46 -5.31 -11.26 -19.16
N LYS A 47 -5.52 -10.27 -18.27
CA LYS A 47 -4.52 -9.78 -17.32
C LYS A 47 -5.16 -9.52 -15.95
N PHE A 48 -4.46 -9.90 -14.89
CA PHE A 48 -4.86 -9.63 -13.50
C PHE A 48 -3.92 -8.60 -12.86
N ILE A 49 -4.46 -7.51 -12.32
CA ILE A 49 -3.69 -6.51 -11.58
C ILE A 49 -4.10 -6.56 -10.12
N HIS A 50 -3.16 -6.93 -9.24
CA HIS A 50 -3.39 -7.01 -7.81
C HIS A 50 -2.80 -5.79 -7.08
N ILE A 51 -3.64 -5.12 -6.28
CA ILE A 51 -3.21 -4.05 -5.39
C ILE A 51 -2.87 -4.66 -4.02
N SER A 52 -1.57 -4.81 -3.79
CA SER A 52 -0.99 -5.35 -2.57
C SER A 52 -0.45 -4.23 -1.65
N THR A 53 0.42 -4.55 -0.73
CA THR A 53 0.94 -3.64 0.29
C THR A 53 2.42 -3.92 0.59
N ILE A 54 3.16 -2.90 1.03
CA ILE A 54 4.50 -3.05 1.58
C ILE A 54 4.55 -3.84 2.91
N ASP A 55 3.40 -4.12 3.52
CA ASP A 55 3.32 -4.90 4.76
C ASP A 55 3.57 -6.40 4.56
N VAL A 56 3.73 -6.85 3.32
CA VAL A 56 4.26 -8.18 2.99
C VAL A 56 5.76 -8.31 3.32
N TYR A 57 6.48 -7.22 3.53
CA TYR A 57 7.88 -7.28 3.95
C TYR A 57 7.98 -7.47 5.46
N ASP A 58 8.72 -8.48 5.87
CA ASP A 58 9.04 -8.78 7.27
C ASP A 58 10.03 -7.76 7.88
N ASN A 59 10.79 -7.09 7.05
CA ASN A 59 11.75 -6.06 7.46
C ASN A 59 11.78 -4.90 6.48
N LYS A 60 11.42 -3.71 6.96
CA LYS A 60 11.37 -2.47 6.19
C LYS A 60 12.40 -1.42 6.64
N THR A 61 13.42 -1.82 7.42
CA THR A 61 14.41 -0.88 7.96
C THR A 61 15.48 -0.43 6.95
N SER A 62 15.52 -1.04 5.77
CA SER A 62 16.47 -0.73 4.70
C SER A 62 15.87 -1.02 3.33
N ILE A 63 16.20 -0.20 2.33
CA ILE A 63 15.84 -0.40 0.93
C ILE A 63 16.37 -1.73 0.37
N MET A 64 17.47 -2.27 0.91
CA MET A 64 18.00 -3.57 0.48
C MET A 64 17.12 -4.74 0.91
N LYS A 65 16.28 -4.56 1.95
CA LYS A 65 15.38 -5.58 2.50
C LYS A 65 13.96 -5.47 1.95
N THR A 66 13.73 -4.51 1.08
CA THR A 66 12.41 -4.26 0.46
C THR A 66 12.46 -4.28 -1.05
N LYS A 67 13.48 -4.90 -1.67
CA LYS A 67 13.45 -5.22 -3.09
C LYS A 67 12.35 -6.23 -3.37
N GLU A 68 11.78 -6.20 -4.57
CA GLU A 68 10.65 -7.06 -4.93
C GLU A 68 10.98 -8.55 -4.95
N ASP A 69 12.25 -8.89 -5.08
CA ASP A 69 12.81 -10.25 -5.17
C ASP A 69 13.42 -10.78 -3.86
N VAL A 70 13.34 -10.03 -2.76
CA VAL A 70 13.86 -10.52 -1.46
C VAL A 70 13.07 -11.73 -0.97
N ASN A 71 13.76 -12.63 -0.29
CA ASN A 71 13.10 -13.71 0.43
C ASN A 71 12.40 -13.14 1.67
N ILE A 72 11.10 -13.35 1.78
CA ILE A 72 10.24 -12.88 2.87
C ILE A 72 10.13 -13.99 3.93
N ASP A 73 10.53 -13.71 5.15
CA ASP A 73 10.32 -14.62 6.28
C ASP A 73 8.87 -14.50 6.79
N THR A 74 8.00 -15.37 6.29
CA THR A 74 6.57 -15.35 6.59
C THR A 74 6.26 -15.52 8.07
N ASN A 75 7.16 -16.14 8.87
CA ASN A 75 6.98 -16.30 10.31
C ASN A 75 7.08 -14.98 11.09
N LYS A 76 7.66 -13.95 10.49
CA LYS A 76 7.78 -12.60 11.08
C LYS A 76 6.67 -11.65 10.66
N LEU A 77 5.83 -12.06 9.72
CA LEU A 77 4.71 -11.24 9.28
C LEU A 77 3.60 -11.22 10.33
N ASN A 78 2.99 -10.05 10.51
CA ASN A 78 1.70 -10.01 11.19
C ASN A 78 0.62 -10.64 10.29
N ILE A 79 -0.54 -10.92 10.85
CA ILE A 79 -1.64 -11.62 10.15
C ILE A 79 -2.04 -10.90 8.86
N TYR A 80 -2.16 -9.57 8.88
CA TYR A 80 -2.49 -8.77 7.71
C TYR A 80 -1.44 -8.94 6.58
N GLY A 81 -0.18 -8.76 6.91
CA GLY A 81 0.93 -8.92 5.95
C GLY A 81 1.01 -10.33 5.37
N TYR A 82 0.81 -11.34 6.24
CA TYR A 82 0.79 -12.74 5.83
C TYR A 82 -0.33 -13.04 4.84
N HIS A 83 -1.58 -12.62 5.13
CA HIS A 83 -2.69 -12.84 4.20
C HIS A 83 -2.51 -12.10 2.88
N LYS A 84 -1.95 -10.88 2.90
CA LYS A 84 -1.60 -10.17 1.68
C LYS A 84 -0.52 -10.88 0.87
N TYR A 85 0.48 -11.44 1.53
CA TYR A 85 1.49 -12.26 0.88
C TYR A 85 0.89 -13.54 0.28
N CYS A 86 0.03 -14.25 1.02
CA CYS A 86 -0.71 -15.41 0.49
C CYS A 86 -1.51 -15.05 -0.76
N ALA A 87 -2.15 -13.87 -0.79
CA ALA A 87 -2.88 -13.40 -1.95
C ALA A 87 -1.96 -13.14 -3.17
N GLU A 88 -0.75 -12.60 -2.97
CA GLU A 88 0.24 -12.45 -4.03
C GLU A 88 0.68 -13.81 -4.59
N GLU A 89 0.97 -14.79 -3.71
CA GLU A 89 1.34 -16.15 -4.13
C GLU A 89 0.21 -16.82 -4.90
N TYR A 90 -1.04 -16.60 -4.49
CA TYR A 90 -2.21 -17.11 -5.19
C TYR A 90 -2.32 -16.54 -6.62
N VAL A 91 -2.14 -15.22 -6.76
CA VAL A 91 -2.11 -14.56 -8.09
C VAL A 91 -1.01 -15.13 -8.96
N LYS A 92 0.21 -15.26 -8.45
CA LYS A 92 1.37 -15.78 -9.17
C LYS A 92 1.17 -17.21 -9.64
N HIS A 93 0.42 -18.02 -8.87
CA HIS A 93 0.18 -19.42 -9.19
C HIS A 93 -0.94 -19.62 -10.22
N PHE A 94 -2.00 -18.83 -10.16
CA PHE A 94 -3.23 -19.06 -10.94
C PHE A 94 -3.44 -18.09 -12.10
N CYS A 95 -2.65 -17.03 -12.23
CA CYS A 95 -2.76 -16.05 -13.31
C CYS A 95 -1.57 -16.18 -14.25
N ASP A 96 -1.81 -16.51 -15.52
CA ASP A 96 -0.76 -16.59 -16.56
C ASP A 96 -0.14 -15.22 -16.84
N ASN A 97 -0.92 -14.15 -16.67
CA ASN A 97 -0.52 -12.76 -16.92
C ASN A 97 -0.99 -11.86 -15.78
N TYR A 98 -0.05 -11.33 -15.01
CA TYR A 98 -0.35 -10.51 -13.85
C TYR A 98 0.60 -9.33 -13.65
N LEU A 99 0.13 -8.33 -12.89
CA LEU A 99 0.94 -7.31 -12.24
C LEU A 99 0.54 -7.22 -10.77
N ILE A 100 1.52 -7.08 -9.89
CA ILE A 100 1.30 -6.87 -8.46
C ILE A 100 1.94 -5.55 -8.05
N PHE A 101 1.17 -4.65 -7.42
CA PHE A 101 1.68 -3.38 -6.91
C PHE A 101 1.62 -3.38 -5.39
N ARG A 102 2.78 -3.36 -4.73
CA ARG A 102 2.93 -3.22 -3.28
C ARG A 102 2.92 -1.74 -2.92
N LEU A 103 1.80 -1.26 -2.39
CA LEU A 103 1.60 0.16 -2.09
C LEU A 103 2.09 0.51 -0.68
N SER A 104 2.65 1.73 -0.54
CA SER A 104 2.97 2.37 0.73
C SER A 104 1.78 3.13 1.33
N GLY A 105 2.01 4.09 2.23
CA GLY A 105 0.99 4.96 2.79
C GLY A 105 0.28 5.78 1.71
N LEU A 106 -1.05 5.85 1.77
CA LEU A 106 -1.86 6.49 0.73
C LEU A 106 -2.33 7.87 1.17
N VAL A 107 -2.32 8.82 0.24
CA VAL A 107 -3.03 10.10 0.36
C VAL A 107 -3.84 10.35 -0.91
N GLY A 108 -5.00 11.01 -0.79
CA GLY A 108 -5.84 11.31 -1.96
C GLY A 108 -7.31 11.42 -1.64
N LYS A 109 -8.11 11.69 -2.66
CA LYS A 109 -9.56 11.86 -2.53
C LYS A 109 -10.21 10.62 -1.90
N GLY A 110 -11.03 10.85 -0.89
CA GLY A 110 -11.73 9.76 -0.18
C GLY A 110 -10.89 9.08 0.91
N LEU A 111 -9.74 9.65 1.32
CA LEU A 111 -8.98 9.19 2.48
C LEU A 111 -9.88 9.13 3.72
N LYS A 112 -9.89 7.98 4.42
CA LYS A 112 -10.76 7.75 5.59
C LYS A 112 -9.99 7.40 6.87
N LYS A 113 -8.68 7.17 6.75
CA LYS A 113 -7.82 6.72 7.86
C LYS A 113 -6.36 6.97 7.51
N ASN A 114 -5.51 6.98 8.44
CA ASN A 114 -4.06 7.10 8.58
C ASN A 114 -3.68 8.42 9.28
N ALA A 115 -2.39 8.61 9.57
CA ALA A 115 -1.92 9.80 10.27
C ALA A 115 -2.29 11.11 9.55
N ILE A 116 -2.25 11.14 8.19
CA ILE A 116 -2.65 12.34 7.43
C ILE A 116 -4.13 12.66 7.64
N TYR A 117 -4.99 11.63 7.67
CA TYR A 117 -6.40 11.82 7.99
C TYR A 117 -6.60 12.37 9.40
N ASP A 118 -5.86 11.84 10.37
CA ASP A 118 -5.97 12.27 11.77
C ASP A 118 -5.48 13.71 11.96
N PHE A 119 -4.44 14.15 11.25
CA PHE A 119 -3.98 15.54 11.21
C PHE A 119 -5.04 16.51 10.69
N ILE A 120 -5.76 16.13 9.63
CA ILE A 120 -6.78 16.98 9.01
C ILE A 120 -8.02 17.09 9.90
N HIS A 121 -8.40 15.98 10.54
CA HIS A 121 -9.56 15.90 11.42
C HIS A 121 -9.16 16.16 12.88
N LYS A 122 -9.05 17.43 13.26
CA LYS A 122 -8.56 17.96 14.55
C LYS A 122 -9.07 17.29 15.84
N ASN A 123 -10.11 16.46 15.76
CA ASN A 123 -10.67 15.75 16.91
C ASN A 123 -10.02 14.38 17.17
N LYS A 124 -9.02 14.02 16.40
CA LYS A 124 -8.30 12.75 16.54
C LYS A 124 -6.87 12.97 16.95
N LYS A 125 -6.38 12.12 17.85
CA LYS A 125 -4.97 12.05 18.21
C LYS A 125 -4.25 11.09 17.28
N VAL A 126 -3.05 11.44 16.84
CA VAL A 126 -2.22 10.58 16.02
C VAL A 126 -1.68 9.42 16.87
N MET A 127 -1.87 8.21 16.38
CA MET A 127 -1.45 6.98 17.08
C MET A 127 0.00 6.56 16.75
N LEU A 128 0.58 7.10 15.68
CA LEU A 128 1.95 6.82 15.30
C LEU A 128 2.92 7.74 16.02
N SER A 129 4.13 7.24 16.33
CA SER A 129 5.19 8.06 16.92
C SER A 129 5.55 9.24 16.00
N PRO A 130 5.82 10.44 16.56
CA PRO A 130 6.36 11.56 15.78
C PRO A 130 7.64 11.20 15.02
N GLU A 131 8.44 10.27 15.55
CA GLU A 131 9.70 9.81 14.95
C GLU A 131 9.51 8.72 13.87
N THR A 132 8.31 8.17 13.73
CA THR A 132 8.00 7.18 12.69
C THR A 132 8.15 7.82 11.31
N SER A 133 8.84 7.13 10.40
CA SER A 133 9.06 7.57 9.03
C SER A 133 8.29 6.69 8.05
N ILE A 134 7.45 7.29 7.22
CA ILE A 134 6.57 6.59 6.26
C ILE A 134 6.69 7.25 4.88
N ASN A 135 6.59 6.43 3.82
CA ASN A 135 6.33 6.93 2.47
C ASN A 135 4.84 7.21 2.30
N TYR A 136 4.50 8.35 1.71
CA TYR A 136 3.13 8.67 1.29
C TYR A 136 3.07 8.90 -0.22
N ILE A 137 2.13 8.24 -0.89
CA ILE A 137 1.94 8.35 -2.34
C ILE A 137 0.49 8.73 -2.66
N ASN A 138 0.31 9.58 -3.68
CA ASN A 138 -1.01 10.04 -4.09
C ASN A 138 -1.76 8.95 -4.86
N THR A 139 -3.03 8.70 -4.50
CA THR A 139 -3.87 7.67 -5.14
C THR A 139 -4.12 7.92 -6.62
N ARG A 140 -4.17 9.17 -7.06
CA ARG A 140 -4.26 9.53 -8.49
C ARG A 140 -3.00 9.11 -9.23
N PHE A 141 -1.83 9.44 -8.68
CA PHE A 141 -0.54 9.05 -9.25
C PHE A 141 -0.39 7.52 -9.34
N ILE A 142 -0.89 6.77 -8.34
CA ILE A 142 -0.94 5.31 -8.39
C ILE A 142 -1.74 4.82 -9.59
N ALA A 143 -2.96 5.35 -9.79
CA ALA A 143 -3.81 4.95 -10.90
C ALA A 143 -3.14 5.25 -12.27
N GLU A 144 -2.60 6.45 -12.44
CA GLU A 144 -1.87 6.85 -13.66
C GLU A 144 -0.67 5.93 -13.91
N THR A 145 0.08 5.58 -12.87
CA THR A 145 1.23 4.66 -12.96
C THR A 145 0.80 3.26 -13.36
N ILE A 146 -0.26 2.71 -12.76
CA ILE A 146 -0.76 1.37 -13.09
C ILE A 146 -1.14 1.29 -14.57
N PHE A 147 -1.87 2.27 -15.08
CA PHE A 147 -2.23 2.32 -16.49
C PHE A 147 -0.99 2.46 -17.39
N HIS A 148 -0.05 3.33 -17.03
CA HIS A 148 1.19 3.47 -17.79
C HIS A 148 2.00 2.18 -17.88
N ILE A 149 2.19 1.47 -16.76
CA ILE A 149 2.91 0.18 -16.74
C ILE A 149 2.16 -0.88 -17.57
N GLN A 150 0.83 -0.88 -17.49
CA GLN A 150 -0.01 -1.78 -18.32
C GLN A 150 0.18 -1.50 -19.82
N ASP A 151 0.18 -0.22 -20.23
CA ASP A 151 0.32 0.20 -21.63
C ASP A 151 1.71 -0.12 -22.22
N LEU A 152 2.73 -0.24 -21.35
CA LEU A 152 4.06 -0.71 -21.75
C LEU A 152 4.10 -2.21 -22.09
N GLY A 153 3.02 -2.95 -21.89
CA GLY A 153 2.95 -4.39 -22.15
C GLY A 153 3.78 -5.24 -21.18
N ILE A 154 4.06 -4.71 -19.99
CA ILE A 154 4.83 -5.42 -18.96
C ILE A 154 3.91 -6.43 -18.27
N ASP A 155 4.40 -7.67 -18.11
CA ASP A 155 3.66 -8.78 -17.53
C ASP A 155 4.52 -9.52 -16.49
N ASN A 156 3.84 -10.23 -15.60
CA ASN A 156 4.43 -11.14 -14.61
C ASN A 156 5.48 -10.47 -13.72
N GLN A 157 5.16 -9.24 -13.26
CA GLN A 157 6.03 -8.42 -12.44
C GLN A 157 5.36 -7.98 -11.14
N ILE A 158 6.21 -7.85 -10.11
CA ILE A 158 5.87 -7.17 -8.86
C ILE A 158 6.58 -5.82 -8.86
N PHE A 159 5.90 -4.77 -8.44
CA PHE A 159 6.44 -3.43 -8.27
C PHE A 159 6.13 -2.87 -6.88
N ASN A 160 7.14 -2.33 -6.22
CA ASN A 160 6.91 -1.42 -5.11
C ASN A 160 6.47 -0.07 -5.67
N LEU A 161 5.31 0.39 -5.27
CA LEU A 161 4.79 1.69 -5.68
C LEU A 161 4.66 2.59 -4.44
N ALA A 162 5.71 3.34 -4.19
CA ALA A 162 5.90 4.26 -3.07
C ALA A 162 6.55 5.56 -3.58
N SER A 163 6.50 6.61 -2.79
CA SER A 163 7.28 7.83 -3.06
C SER A 163 8.78 7.57 -2.93
N LYS A 164 9.60 8.43 -3.53
CA LYS A 164 11.07 8.28 -3.55
C LYS A 164 11.74 8.36 -2.18
N ASN A 165 11.04 8.88 -1.14
CA ASN A 165 11.57 9.08 0.20
C ASN A 165 10.51 8.85 1.28
N THR A 166 10.97 8.67 2.51
CA THR A 166 10.11 8.72 3.71
C THR A 166 10.02 10.14 4.27
N ILE A 167 8.99 10.40 5.05
CA ILE A 167 8.81 11.61 5.84
C ILE A 167 8.50 11.22 7.28
N LYS A 168 9.05 11.95 8.27
CA LYS A 168 8.68 11.78 9.66
C LYS A 168 7.27 12.30 9.92
N ILE A 169 6.56 11.66 10.81
CA ILE A 169 5.21 12.08 11.21
C ILE A 169 5.24 13.51 11.78
N SER A 170 6.26 13.86 12.58
CA SER A 170 6.44 15.23 13.11
C SER A 170 6.62 16.30 12.03
N ASP A 171 7.23 15.98 10.89
CA ASP A 171 7.49 16.94 9.82
C ASP A 171 6.22 17.29 9.04
N ILE A 172 5.21 16.42 9.09
CA ILE A 172 3.91 16.66 8.46
C ILE A 172 3.23 17.88 9.05
N GLU A 173 3.36 18.12 10.37
CA GLU A 173 2.81 19.30 11.04
C GLU A 173 3.30 20.60 10.40
N ASN A 174 4.58 20.66 10.06
CA ASN A 174 5.19 21.83 9.43
C ASN A 174 4.69 22.01 7.99
N ILE A 175 4.51 20.91 7.25
CA ILE A 175 4.06 20.94 5.85
C ILE A 175 2.63 21.43 5.72
N ILE A 176 1.73 20.93 6.56
CA ILE A 176 0.31 21.26 6.46
C ILE A 176 -0.10 22.44 7.34
N GLY A 177 0.81 22.92 8.21
CA GLY A 177 0.55 24.03 9.13
C GLY A 177 -0.46 23.72 10.23
N VAL A 178 -0.61 22.44 10.60
CA VAL A 178 -1.57 21.97 11.62
C VAL A 178 -0.81 21.27 12.73
N LYS A 179 -0.93 21.79 13.95
CA LYS A 179 -0.46 21.09 15.16
C LYS A 179 -1.46 20.04 15.58
N THR A 180 -0.96 18.89 16.02
CA THR A 180 -1.79 17.77 16.49
C THR A 180 -1.35 17.30 17.87
N GLU A 181 -2.19 16.46 18.47
CA GLU A 181 -1.85 15.73 19.69
C GLU A 181 -1.56 14.27 19.34
N TYR A 182 -0.66 13.67 20.09
CA TYR A 182 -0.32 12.25 19.97
C TYR A 182 -0.98 11.48 21.12
N THR A 183 -1.31 10.20 20.87
CA THR A 183 -1.73 9.31 21.95
C THR A 183 -0.54 8.99 22.85
N LYS A 184 -0.79 8.60 24.13
CA LYS A 184 0.29 8.20 25.04
C LYS A 184 1.10 7.03 24.49
N ASP A 185 0.44 6.09 23.81
CA ASP A 185 1.04 4.88 23.26
C ASP A 185 1.80 5.13 21.95
N ALA A 186 1.63 6.31 21.31
CA ALA A 186 2.34 6.67 20.09
C ALA A 186 3.87 6.62 20.23
N TYR A 187 4.39 6.83 21.43
CA TYR A 187 5.84 6.87 21.71
C TYR A 187 6.44 5.48 21.99
N LEU A 188 5.63 4.43 22.08
CA LEU A 188 6.11 3.08 22.38
C LEU A 188 6.77 2.39 21.19
N TYR A 189 6.39 2.76 19.96
CA TYR A 189 6.85 2.11 18.74
C TYR A 189 7.23 3.14 17.69
N VAL A 190 8.43 2.97 17.13
CA VAL A 190 8.92 3.79 16.02
C VAL A 190 9.12 2.88 14.80
N ASP A 191 8.40 3.16 13.73
CA ASP A 191 8.57 2.49 12.46
C ASP A 191 9.44 3.32 11.51
N ASN A 192 10.30 2.63 10.73
CA ASN A 192 11.05 3.26 9.66
C ASN A 192 10.87 2.43 8.39
N ASN A 193 9.96 2.88 7.53
CA ASN A 193 9.55 2.15 6.34
C ASN A 193 10.36 2.58 5.11
N GLN A 194 11.56 2.04 4.96
CA GLN A 194 12.42 2.24 3.80
C GLN A 194 12.01 1.30 2.66
N ILE A 195 11.47 1.83 1.57
CA ILE A 195 10.97 1.04 0.44
C ILE A 195 11.88 1.23 -0.78
N ASN A 196 12.36 0.13 -1.34
CA ASN A 196 13.10 0.16 -2.60
C ASN A 196 12.15 0.47 -3.76
N THR A 197 12.41 1.52 -4.50
CA THR A 197 11.62 1.94 -5.66
C THR A 197 12.45 1.99 -6.95
N GLU A 198 13.65 1.39 -6.94
CA GLU A 198 14.55 1.40 -8.10
C GLU A 198 13.93 0.75 -9.34
N LYS A 199 13.16 -0.32 -9.14
CA LYS A 199 12.53 -1.07 -10.22
C LYS A 199 11.47 -0.23 -10.95
N ILE A 200 10.52 0.34 -10.21
CA ILE A 200 9.46 1.17 -10.79
C ILE A 200 10.01 2.50 -11.31
N GLY A 201 11.03 3.05 -10.66
CA GLY A 201 11.71 4.29 -11.05
C GLY A 201 12.38 4.26 -12.42
N LYS A 202 12.55 3.06 -13.03
CA LYS A 202 13.02 2.91 -14.42
C LYS A 202 11.96 3.32 -15.45
N TYR A 203 10.69 3.31 -15.05
CA TYR A 203 9.56 3.55 -15.93
C TYR A 203 8.86 4.88 -15.67
N ILE A 204 8.94 5.39 -14.44
CA ILE A 204 8.25 6.61 -14.01
C ILE A 204 9.15 7.49 -13.14
N LYS A 205 8.88 8.80 -13.16
CA LYS A 205 9.48 9.75 -12.21
C LYS A 205 8.62 9.80 -10.94
N LEU A 206 9.17 9.30 -9.84
CA LEU A 206 8.49 9.31 -8.56
C LEU A 206 8.45 10.70 -7.93
N SER A 207 7.32 11.05 -7.33
CA SER A 207 7.18 12.21 -6.43
C SER A 207 7.81 11.93 -5.07
N SER A 208 8.04 12.97 -4.28
CA SER A 208 8.36 12.83 -2.85
C SER A 208 7.10 12.64 -2.01
N SER A 209 7.26 12.18 -0.76
CA SER A 209 6.16 12.10 0.19
C SER A 209 5.60 13.47 0.53
N GLU A 210 6.45 14.49 0.61
CA GLU A 210 6.08 15.90 0.83
C GLU A 210 5.21 16.41 -0.32
N GLU A 211 5.65 16.20 -1.57
CA GLU A 211 4.89 16.58 -2.77
C GLU A 211 3.49 15.94 -2.77
N ALA A 212 3.40 14.64 -2.47
CA ALA A 212 2.13 13.92 -2.42
C ALA A 212 1.18 14.46 -1.34
N ILE A 213 1.72 14.81 -0.15
CA ILE A 213 0.95 15.37 0.96
C ILE A 213 0.47 16.79 0.64
N ILE A 214 1.35 17.65 0.11
CA ILE A 214 1.03 19.03 -0.27
C ILE A 214 -0.06 19.05 -1.36
N GLU A 215 0.09 18.24 -2.41
CA GLU A 215 -0.90 18.12 -3.47
C GLU A 215 -2.28 17.73 -2.91
N TYR A 216 -2.30 16.69 -2.06
CA TYR A 216 -3.54 16.26 -1.44
C TYR A 216 -4.15 17.37 -0.56
N PHE A 217 -3.36 18.00 0.29
CA PHE A 217 -3.85 19.05 1.20
C PHE A 217 -4.40 20.27 0.43
N ASN A 218 -3.75 20.65 -0.67
CA ASN A 218 -4.24 21.72 -1.55
C ASN A 218 -5.55 21.36 -2.25
N SER A 219 -5.78 20.08 -2.54
CA SER A 219 -7.03 19.60 -3.15
C SER A 219 -8.23 19.62 -2.20
N LEU A 220 -8.03 19.85 -0.90
CA LEU A 220 -9.09 19.96 0.11
C LEU A 220 -9.59 21.39 0.30
N LYS A 221 -8.87 22.39 -0.20
CA LYS A 221 -9.24 23.81 -0.18
C LYS A 221 -10.17 24.16 -1.34
#